data_6c4da346c4e3763bf9c48b0415090fb1
#
_entry.id   6c4da346c4e3763bf9c48b0415090fb1
#
_cell.length_a   1.000
_cell.length_b   1.000
_cell.length_c   1.000
_cell.angle_alpha   90.00
_cell.angle_beta   90.00
_cell.angle_gamma   90.00
#
_symmetry.space_group_name_H-M   'P 1'
#
loop_
_entity.id
_entity.type
_entity.pdbx_description
1 polymer ?
#
loop_
_entity_poly.entity_id
_entity_poly.type
_entity_poly.pdbx_seq_one_letter_code
_entity_poly.pdbx_strand_id
1 'polypeptide(L)'
;MGSEEAGLNANAPRHHVAYTMSRFPKVTETFVLYELLEMERAGLEISVFPLLRQRGGVRHPEVDRIADRVHHRGLVAPTVLWANLATAVRHPIRYVQALALGISSVWRSRRFLLGAIAFFPKAVWIARSMQRAGVDHVHAHFASHAAWAAMVGNRLTGIPYSFTAHGSDIHVDQTGFAAKAARAAFVVTVSQYNRQFLSERCGAAATERMHIVHCGVDVDEFTPATPPVTGPLRILCVASLRKVKGHRFLIAACELLRQRGVEFRCDLVGDGPTRPEVERLLADAGLTDSFAMHGSLARPAVRELLRSSHVAVLASVIDEAGRREGIPVSLMEAMATGLPVVASDLSGIPELIAHEQHGLLVPPGAPVDLADALQRLGSDAALRSRLGAAGRLRVMRDFDLRENARTLANLVRSSLAIPMS
;
A
#
# COMPACT_ATOMS: atom_id res chain seq x y z
N MET A 1 36.77 7.25 -12.11
CA MET A 1 36.21 7.13 -13.45
C MET A 1 34.72 6.82 -13.24
N GLY A 2 33.75 7.60 -13.45
CA GLY A 2 33.48 8.82 -14.12
C GLY A 2 31.97 8.95 -14.00
N SER A 3 31.51 9.98 -13.34
CA SER A 3 30.10 10.31 -13.10
C SER A 3 29.38 10.50 -14.44
N GLU A 4 28.52 9.61 -14.84
CA GLU A 4 27.41 9.88 -15.75
C GLU A 4 26.16 10.22 -14.93
N GLU A 5 26.15 11.38 -14.30
CA GLU A 5 24.91 12.13 -14.06
C GLU A 5 24.40 12.57 -15.44
N ALA A 6 23.53 11.75 -16.03
CA ALA A 6 22.77 12.15 -17.21
C ALA A 6 21.92 13.36 -16.81
N GLY A 7 22.38 14.55 -17.21
CA GLY A 7 21.72 15.83 -17.02
C GLY A 7 20.28 15.76 -17.55
N LEU A 8 19.31 15.71 -16.65
CA LEU A 8 17.92 15.99 -16.96
C LEU A 8 17.86 17.40 -17.55
N ASN A 9 17.52 17.47 -18.83
CA ASN A 9 17.36 18.72 -19.57
C ASN A 9 16.35 19.59 -18.81
N ALA A 10 16.80 20.61 -18.09
CA ALA A 10 15.99 21.46 -17.21
C ALA A 10 14.86 22.20 -17.94
N ASN A 11 14.77 22.10 -19.26
CA ASN A 11 13.83 22.78 -20.13
C ASN A 11 12.79 21.85 -20.82
N ALA A 12 12.78 20.54 -20.53
CA ALA A 12 11.70 19.69 -21.05
C ALA A 12 10.41 19.98 -20.28
N PRO A 13 9.25 20.13 -20.95
CA PRO A 13 7.97 20.31 -20.26
C PRO A 13 7.74 19.13 -19.31
N ARG A 14 7.55 19.44 -18.03
CA ARG A 14 7.25 18.41 -17.03
C ARG A 14 5.82 17.94 -17.22
N HIS A 15 5.63 16.64 -17.40
CA HIS A 15 4.27 16.08 -17.43
C HIS A 15 3.61 16.24 -16.07
N HIS A 16 2.36 16.72 -16.07
CA HIS A 16 1.56 16.93 -14.88
C HIS A 16 0.69 15.69 -14.61
N VAL A 17 0.96 14.99 -13.52
CA VAL A 17 0.25 13.79 -13.10
C VAL A 17 -0.61 14.07 -11.88
N ALA A 18 -1.91 13.82 -12.00
CA ALA A 18 -2.84 13.91 -10.88
C ALA A 18 -3.02 12.56 -10.21
N TYR A 19 -2.87 12.51 -8.89
CA TYR A 19 -3.14 11.34 -8.10
C TYR A 19 -4.54 11.40 -7.48
N THR A 20 -5.28 10.28 -7.56
CA THR A 20 -6.58 10.15 -6.88
C THR A 20 -6.59 8.90 -5.99
N MET A 21 -7.17 9.05 -4.80
CA MET A 21 -7.30 8.01 -3.79
C MET A 21 -8.52 8.25 -2.91
N SER A 22 -8.90 7.26 -2.11
CA SER A 22 -10.09 7.37 -1.27
C SER A 22 -9.95 8.47 -0.21
N ARG A 23 -8.80 8.52 0.48
CA ARG A 23 -8.46 9.52 1.52
C ARG A 23 -6.97 9.82 1.47
N PHE A 24 -6.60 11.07 1.79
CA PHE A 24 -5.21 11.49 1.90
C PHE A 24 -5.08 12.66 2.90
N PRO A 25 -3.97 12.73 3.68
CA PRO A 25 -2.96 11.69 3.92
C PRO A 25 -3.51 10.60 4.87
N LYS A 26 -3.08 9.34 4.70
CA LYS A 26 -3.51 8.25 5.56
C LYS A 26 -2.29 7.53 6.13
N VAL A 27 -2.21 7.44 7.47
CA VAL A 27 -1.07 6.89 8.21
C VAL A 27 -0.71 5.46 7.81
N THR A 28 -1.73 4.65 7.46
CA THR A 28 -1.53 3.25 7.06
C THR A 28 -1.18 3.07 5.57
N GLU A 29 -1.07 4.15 4.81
CA GLU A 29 -0.80 4.16 3.38
C GLU A 29 0.38 5.09 3.06
N THR A 30 1.42 5.04 3.92
CA THR A 30 2.64 5.86 3.78
C THR A 30 3.37 5.63 2.47
N PHE A 31 3.30 4.41 1.93
CA PHE A 31 3.89 4.06 0.63
C PHE A 31 3.37 4.95 -0.50
N VAL A 32 2.08 5.38 -0.45
CA VAL A 32 1.54 6.33 -1.43
C VAL A 32 2.22 7.69 -1.32
N LEU A 33 2.40 8.21 -0.11
CA LEU A 33 3.08 9.49 0.12
C LEU A 33 4.51 9.48 -0.43
N TYR A 34 5.26 8.42 -0.11
CA TYR A 34 6.65 8.32 -0.54
C TYR A 34 6.77 8.06 -2.05
N GLU A 35 5.85 7.30 -2.65
CA GLU A 35 5.77 7.17 -4.11
C GLU A 35 5.56 8.54 -4.78
N LEU A 36 4.62 9.37 -4.28
CA LEU A 36 4.38 10.72 -4.80
C LEU A 36 5.65 11.57 -4.79
N LEU A 37 6.43 11.53 -3.69
CA LEU A 37 7.66 12.29 -3.56
C LEU A 37 8.75 11.77 -4.52
N GLU A 38 8.85 10.48 -4.76
CA GLU A 38 9.80 9.91 -5.71
C GLU A 38 9.38 10.16 -7.18
N MET A 39 8.09 10.16 -7.49
CA MET A 39 7.59 10.55 -8.80
C MET A 39 7.93 12.01 -9.13
N GLU A 40 7.87 12.89 -8.11
CA GLU A 40 8.30 14.27 -8.25
C GLU A 40 9.83 14.37 -8.48
N ARG A 41 10.64 13.61 -7.73
CA ARG A 41 12.08 13.50 -7.96
C ARG A 41 12.40 12.93 -9.34
N ALA A 42 11.55 12.08 -9.87
CA ALA A 42 11.65 11.59 -11.25
C ALA A 42 11.26 12.64 -12.30
N GLY A 43 10.96 13.90 -11.91
CA GLY A 43 10.74 15.03 -12.80
C GLY A 43 9.30 15.20 -13.27
N LEU A 44 8.31 14.61 -12.58
CA LEU A 44 6.89 14.82 -12.83
C LEU A 44 6.34 15.94 -11.93
N GLU A 45 5.38 16.70 -12.45
CA GLU A 45 4.59 17.60 -11.61
C GLU A 45 3.44 16.82 -10.98
N ILE A 46 3.23 16.94 -9.66
CA ILE A 46 2.28 16.11 -8.93
C ILE A 46 1.19 16.98 -8.30
N SER A 47 -0.07 16.59 -8.51
CA SER A 47 -1.25 17.10 -7.78
C SER A 47 -2.07 15.96 -7.20
N VAL A 48 -2.71 16.18 -6.05
CA VAL A 48 -3.46 15.14 -5.33
C VAL A 48 -4.92 15.53 -5.17
N PHE A 49 -5.84 14.67 -5.63
CA PHE A 49 -7.28 14.86 -5.62
C PHE A 49 -7.98 13.72 -4.85
N PRO A 50 -7.98 13.71 -3.52
CA PRO A 50 -8.64 12.65 -2.77
C PRO A 50 -10.16 12.79 -2.80
N LEU A 51 -10.86 11.64 -2.79
CA LEU A 51 -12.33 11.62 -2.75
C LEU A 51 -12.86 12.18 -1.42
N LEU A 52 -12.20 11.85 -0.33
CA LEU A 52 -12.56 12.29 1.02
C LEU A 52 -11.34 12.88 1.74
N ARG A 53 -11.59 13.78 2.67
CA ARG A 53 -10.58 14.31 3.58
C ARG A 53 -10.31 13.29 4.70
N GLN A 54 -9.04 13.05 5.02
CA GLN A 54 -8.67 12.36 6.26
C GLN A 54 -8.81 13.33 7.43
N ARG A 55 -9.45 12.87 8.52
CA ARG A 55 -9.61 13.63 9.76
C ARG A 55 -8.90 12.86 10.88
N GLY A 56 -8.08 13.56 11.66
CA GLY A 56 -7.36 12.98 12.80
C GLY A 56 -6.27 11.98 12.42
N GLY A 57 -5.55 11.49 13.42
CA GLY A 57 -4.44 10.52 13.29
C GLY A 57 -3.05 11.18 13.32
N VAL A 58 -2.01 10.34 13.43
CA VAL A 58 -0.60 10.74 13.33
C VAL A 58 -0.36 11.32 11.94
N ARG A 59 0.32 12.45 11.86
CA ARG A 59 0.68 13.10 10.59
C ARG A 59 2.17 12.92 10.35
N HIS A 60 2.53 12.45 9.17
CA HIS A 60 3.91 12.40 8.72
C HIS A 60 4.38 13.80 8.32
N PRO A 61 5.55 14.28 8.78
CA PRO A 61 6.07 15.61 8.44
C PRO A 61 6.19 15.86 6.94
N GLU A 62 6.47 14.82 6.17
CA GLU A 62 6.63 14.87 4.71
C GLU A 62 5.34 15.27 3.98
N VAL A 63 4.18 15.14 4.61
CA VAL A 63 2.89 15.60 4.05
C VAL A 63 2.91 17.11 3.81
N ASP A 64 3.64 17.87 4.63
CA ASP A 64 3.72 19.34 4.50
C ASP A 64 4.40 19.76 3.20
N ARG A 65 5.27 18.92 2.62
CA ARG A 65 5.95 19.17 1.34
C ARG A 65 5.01 19.18 0.13
N ILE A 66 3.84 18.55 0.25
CA ILE A 66 2.86 18.46 -0.85
C ILE A 66 1.49 19.03 -0.47
N ALA A 67 1.38 19.66 0.71
CA ALA A 67 0.09 20.12 1.27
C ALA A 67 -0.62 21.14 0.39
N ASP A 68 0.11 22.03 -0.27
CA ASP A 68 -0.36 23.03 -1.22
C ASP A 68 -0.94 22.46 -2.52
N ARG A 69 -0.53 21.23 -2.88
CA ARG A 69 -0.96 20.50 -4.08
C ARG A 69 -2.10 19.51 -3.82
N VAL A 70 -2.61 19.49 -2.59
CA VAL A 70 -3.73 18.60 -2.21
C VAL A 70 -5.06 19.36 -2.32
N HIS A 71 -5.87 18.97 -3.29
CA HIS A 71 -7.13 19.64 -3.63
C HIS A 71 -8.32 18.97 -2.93
N HIS A 72 -8.77 19.53 -1.81
CA HIS A 72 -9.94 19.07 -1.09
C HIS A 72 -11.18 19.89 -1.35
N ARG A 73 -12.33 19.20 -1.52
CA ARG A 73 -13.68 19.83 -1.47
C ARG A 73 -14.66 18.87 -0.82
N GLY A 74 -15.69 19.39 -0.17
CA GLY A 74 -16.80 18.57 0.34
C GLY A 74 -17.63 17.99 -0.82
N LEU A 75 -18.31 16.87 -0.58
CA LEU A 75 -19.14 16.21 -1.61
C LEU A 75 -20.26 17.10 -2.15
N VAL A 76 -20.85 17.93 -1.28
CA VAL A 76 -21.96 18.83 -1.56
C VAL A 76 -21.53 20.31 -1.60
N ALA A 77 -20.23 20.58 -1.76
CA ALA A 77 -19.75 21.96 -1.84
C ALA A 77 -20.36 22.68 -3.07
N PRO A 78 -20.68 23.99 -2.98
CA PRO A 78 -21.25 24.74 -4.10
C PRO A 78 -20.46 24.64 -5.40
N THR A 79 -19.12 24.59 -5.27
CA THR A 79 -18.21 24.40 -6.42
C THR A 79 -18.37 23.02 -7.08
N VAL A 80 -18.72 21.99 -6.33
CA VAL A 80 -19.00 20.65 -6.84
C VAL A 80 -20.32 20.62 -7.57
N LEU A 81 -21.37 21.22 -6.98
CA LEU A 81 -22.70 21.33 -7.61
C LEU A 81 -22.65 22.15 -8.90
N TRP A 82 -21.95 23.28 -8.86
CA TRP A 82 -21.74 24.11 -10.05
C TRP A 82 -21.00 23.40 -11.17
N ALA A 83 -19.94 22.63 -10.83
CA ALA A 83 -19.19 21.86 -11.82
C ALA A 83 -20.10 20.82 -12.51
N ASN A 84 -21.00 20.17 -11.78
CA ASN A 84 -21.97 19.23 -12.35
C ASN A 84 -22.95 19.92 -13.29
N LEU A 85 -23.60 20.99 -12.83
CA LEU A 85 -24.54 21.76 -13.64
C LEU A 85 -23.88 22.30 -14.92
N ALA A 86 -22.72 22.93 -14.78
CA ALA A 86 -21.98 23.48 -15.92
C ALA A 86 -21.54 22.40 -16.90
N THR A 87 -21.17 21.17 -16.40
CA THR A 87 -20.80 20.05 -17.26
C THR A 87 -22.01 19.45 -17.96
N ALA A 88 -23.13 19.28 -17.26
CA ALA A 88 -24.37 18.79 -17.83
C ALA A 88 -24.91 19.69 -18.94
N VAL A 89 -24.82 21.02 -18.75
CA VAL A 89 -25.27 22.00 -19.75
C VAL A 89 -24.31 22.08 -20.95
N ARG A 90 -23.00 22.18 -20.71
CA ARG A 90 -22.02 22.37 -21.79
C ARG A 90 -21.68 21.10 -22.57
N HIS A 91 -21.77 19.94 -21.92
CA HIS A 91 -21.39 18.63 -22.48
C HIS A 91 -22.40 17.53 -22.09
N PRO A 92 -23.70 17.67 -22.43
CA PRO A 92 -24.77 16.79 -21.94
C PRO A 92 -24.54 15.33 -22.32
N ILE A 93 -24.12 15.06 -23.55
CA ILE A 93 -23.87 13.70 -24.02
C ILE A 93 -22.75 13.04 -23.21
N ARG A 94 -21.61 13.72 -23.03
CA ARG A 94 -20.48 13.18 -22.25
C ARG A 94 -20.86 12.97 -20.78
N TYR A 95 -21.66 13.87 -20.21
CA TYR A 95 -22.14 13.76 -18.83
C TYR A 95 -23.01 12.51 -18.62
N VAL A 96 -24.03 12.32 -19.50
CA VAL A 96 -24.90 11.14 -19.43
C VAL A 96 -24.13 9.84 -19.68
N GLN A 97 -23.22 9.83 -20.65
CA GLN A 97 -22.37 8.67 -20.91
C GLN A 97 -21.42 8.33 -19.76
N ALA A 98 -20.86 9.33 -19.07
CA ALA A 98 -20.03 9.14 -17.90
C ALA A 98 -20.84 8.61 -16.71
N LEU A 99 -22.06 9.10 -16.51
CA LEU A 99 -22.98 8.59 -15.49
C LEU A 99 -23.39 7.15 -15.79
N ALA A 100 -23.81 6.87 -17.02
CA ALA A 100 -24.20 5.52 -17.44
C ALA A 100 -23.03 4.52 -17.28
N LEU A 101 -21.81 4.89 -17.71
CA LEU A 101 -20.60 4.11 -17.52
C LEU A 101 -20.31 3.87 -16.03
N GLY A 102 -20.39 4.93 -15.22
CA GLY A 102 -20.14 4.87 -13.80
C GLY A 102 -21.08 3.88 -13.10
N ILE A 103 -22.38 3.96 -13.39
CA ILE A 103 -23.41 3.08 -12.81
C ILE A 103 -23.29 1.66 -13.35
N SER A 104 -23.24 1.48 -14.68
CA SER A 104 -23.22 0.17 -15.31
C SER A 104 -22.00 -0.67 -14.96
N SER A 105 -20.86 -0.02 -14.67
CA SER A 105 -19.64 -0.73 -14.26
C SER A 105 -19.73 -1.35 -12.85
N VAL A 106 -20.65 -0.90 -11.99
CA VAL A 106 -20.71 -1.30 -10.58
C VAL A 106 -22.11 -1.75 -10.10
N TRP A 107 -23.10 -1.85 -10.98
CA TRP A 107 -24.50 -2.10 -10.62
C TRP A 107 -24.74 -3.41 -9.86
N ARG A 108 -23.85 -4.40 -10.05
CA ARG A 108 -23.95 -5.72 -9.39
C ARG A 108 -23.55 -5.71 -7.91
N SER A 109 -22.84 -4.66 -7.42
CA SER A 109 -22.47 -4.53 -6.02
C SER A 109 -23.18 -3.33 -5.41
N ARG A 110 -24.11 -3.59 -4.48
CA ARG A 110 -24.83 -2.51 -3.75
C ARG A 110 -23.88 -1.51 -3.11
N ARG A 111 -22.78 -2.02 -2.52
CA ARG A 111 -21.75 -1.19 -1.88
C ARG A 111 -21.09 -0.25 -2.88
N PHE A 112 -20.64 -0.77 -4.02
CA PHE A 112 -20.00 0.05 -5.05
C PHE A 112 -21.00 0.99 -5.74
N LEU A 113 -22.24 0.55 -5.97
CA LEU A 113 -23.28 1.38 -6.57
C LEU A 113 -23.62 2.59 -5.71
N LEU A 114 -23.86 2.40 -4.41
CA LEU A 114 -24.13 3.52 -3.49
C LEU A 114 -22.95 4.48 -3.44
N GLY A 115 -21.73 3.95 -3.39
CA GLY A 115 -20.52 4.78 -3.45
C GLY A 115 -20.39 5.53 -4.78
N ALA A 116 -20.70 4.90 -5.92
CA ALA A 116 -20.66 5.52 -7.23
C ALA A 116 -21.66 6.71 -7.31
N ILE A 117 -22.88 6.51 -6.84
CA ILE A 117 -23.89 7.58 -6.80
C ILE A 117 -23.41 8.75 -5.91
N ALA A 118 -22.90 8.45 -4.72
CA ALA A 118 -22.43 9.47 -3.78
C ALA A 118 -21.19 10.23 -4.30
N PHE A 119 -20.27 9.54 -4.98
CA PHE A 119 -19.01 10.12 -5.45
C PHE A 119 -19.09 10.70 -6.87
N PHE A 120 -20.13 10.42 -7.67
CA PHE A 120 -20.23 10.91 -9.05
C PHE A 120 -20.10 12.43 -9.14
N PRO A 121 -20.85 13.25 -8.34
CA PRO A 121 -20.68 14.69 -8.39
C PRO A 121 -19.25 15.16 -8.10
N LYS A 122 -18.59 14.49 -7.16
CA LYS A 122 -17.20 14.76 -6.81
C LYS A 122 -16.24 14.37 -7.93
N ALA A 123 -16.46 13.24 -8.60
CA ALA A 123 -15.65 12.78 -9.74
C ALA A 123 -15.74 13.78 -10.91
N VAL A 124 -16.93 14.33 -11.19
CA VAL A 124 -17.10 15.40 -12.19
C VAL A 124 -16.30 16.64 -11.82
N TRP A 125 -16.37 17.10 -10.55
CA TRP A 125 -15.58 18.25 -10.09
C TRP A 125 -14.08 17.99 -10.20
N ILE A 126 -13.59 16.81 -9.77
CA ILE A 126 -12.19 16.38 -9.88
C ILE A 126 -11.75 16.45 -11.35
N ALA A 127 -12.48 15.81 -12.26
CA ALA A 127 -12.16 15.76 -13.68
C ALA A 127 -12.03 17.18 -14.28
N ARG A 128 -12.97 18.08 -13.96
CA ARG A 128 -12.92 19.48 -14.43
C ARG A 128 -11.78 20.28 -13.80
N SER A 129 -11.44 20.00 -12.54
CA SER A 129 -10.31 20.65 -11.87
C SER A 129 -8.97 20.21 -12.49
N MET A 130 -8.80 18.92 -12.75
CA MET A 130 -7.64 18.37 -13.44
C MET A 130 -7.49 18.94 -14.86
N GLN A 131 -8.59 19.04 -15.62
CA GLN A 131 -8.57 19.61 -16.96
C GLN A 131 -8.13 21.07 -16.95
N ARG A 132 -8.60 21.89 -15.98
CA ARG A 132 -8.21 23.30 -15.84
C ARG A 132 -6.76 23.46 -15.39
N ALA A 133 -6.25 22.50 -14.61
CA ALA A 133 -4.86 22.48 -14.16
C ALA A 133 -3.88 21.95 -15.23
N GLY A 134 -4.36 21.57 -16.41
CA GLY A 134 -3.49 21.04 -17.47
C GLY A 134 -2.89 19.67 -17.13
N VAL A 135 -3.64 18.82 -16.40
CA VAL A 135 -3.21 17.47 -16.05
C VAL A 135 -3.13 16.60 -17.31
N ASP A 136 -1.97 15.96 -17.51
CA ASP A 136 -1.72 15.08 -18.65
C ASP A 136 -2.14 13.63 -18.39
N HIS A 137 -2.02 13.16 -17.13
CA HIS A 137 -2.32 11.78 -16.74
C HIS A 137 -2.92 11.72 -15.33
N VAL A 138 -3.85 10.78 -15.11
CA VAL A 138 -4.40 10.50 -13.79
C VAL A 138 -3.95 9.13 -13.32
N HIS A 139 -3.28 9.06 -12.17
CA HIS A 139 -2.97 7.80 -11.51
C HIS A 139 -3.82 7.60 -10.26
N ALA A 140 -4.52 6.47 -10.16
CA ALA A 140 -5.36 6.18 -9.01
C ALA A 140 -4.75 5.10 -8.12
N HIS A 141 -4.68 5.35 -6.81
CA HIS A 141 -4.38 4.28 -5.86
C HIS A 141 -5.63 3.56 -5.43
N PHE A 142 -5.56 2.23 -5.47
CA PHE A 142 -6.62 1.26 -5.23
C PHE A 142 -7.64 1.14 -6.37
N ALA A 143 -7.91 -0.09 -6.77
CA ALA A 143 -8.89 -0.46 -7.80
C ALA A 143 -10.37 -0.23 -7.38
N SER A 144 -10.60 0.53 -6.31
CA SER A 144 -11.92 0.85 -5.74
C SER A 144 -12.54 2.10 -6.37
N HIS A 145 -13.20 2.94 -5.57
CA HIS A 145 -13.84 4.19 -6.05
C HIS A 145 -12.85 5.22 -6.58
N ALA A 146 -11.56 5.17 -6.21
CA ALA A 146 -10.56 6.06 -6.76
C ALA A 146 -10.32 5.78 -8.27
N ALA A 147 -10.05 4.51 -8.62
CA ALA A 147 -9.92 4.12 -10.02
C ALA A 147 -11.23 4.27 -10.80
N TRP A 148 -12.39 4.07 -10.13
CA TRP A 148 -13.68 4.36 -10.72
C TRP A 148 -13.85 5.85 -11.05
N ALA A 149 -13.45 6.76 -10.15
CA ALA A 149 -13.50 8.20 -10.38
C ALA A 149 -12.56 8.64 -11.53
N ALA A 150 -11.37 8.01 -11.63
CA ALA A 150 -10.45 8.22 -12.74
C ALA A 150 -11.07 7.78 -14.08
N MET A 151 -11.73 6.62 -14.14
CA MET A 151 -12.46 6.13 -15.32
C MET A 151 -13.59 7.08 -15.73
N VAL A 152 -14.39 7.57 -14.78
CA VAL A 152 -15.44 8.57 -15.03
C VAL A 152 -14.83 9.88 -15.53
N GLY A 153 -13.72 10.32 -14.92
CA GLY A 153 -12.98 11.51 -15.33
C GLY A 153 -12.46 11.40 -16.76
N ASN A 154 -11.87 10.29 -17.12
CA ASN A 154 -11.41 10.00 -18.49
C ASN A 154 -12.58 10.12 -19.51
N ARG A 155 -13.76 9.56 -19.19
CA ARG A 155 -14.94 9.67 -20.08
C ARG A 155 -15.41 11.11 -20.28
N LEU A 156 -15.23 11.98 -19.27
CA LEU A 156 -15.62 13.38 -19.31
C LEU A 156 -14.61 14.28 -20.05
N THR A 157 -13.31 14.03 -19.85
CA THR A 157 -12.23 14.96 -20.24
C THR A 157 -11.32 14.43 -21.33
N GLY A 158 -11.24 13.10 -21.50
CA GLY A 158 -10.27 12.45 -22.36
C GLY A 158 -8.89 12.25 -21.72
N ILE A 159 -8.63 12.79 -20.51
CA ILE A 159 -7.34 12.61 -19.83
C ILE A 159 -7.11 11.11 -19.60
N PRO A 160 -5.98 10.53 -20.07
CA PRO A 160 -5.67 9.13 -19.84
C PRO A 160 -5.49 8.83 -18.35
N TYR A 161 -5.79 7.60 -17.94
CA TYR A 161 -5.61 7.20 -16.55
C TYR A 161 -5.03 5.80 -16.42
N SER A 162 -4.39 5.58 -15.29
CA SER A 162 -3.93 4.29 -14.81
C SER A 162 -4.30 4.11 -13.33
N PHE A 163 -4.12 2.91 -12.80
CA PHE A 163 -4.32 2.69 -11.38
C PHE A 163 -3.47 1.54 -10.85
N THR A 164 -3.11 1.62 -9.56
CA THR A 164 -2.44 0.54 -8.82
C THR A 164 -3.43 -0.22 -7.95
N ALA A 165 -3.47 -1.54 -8.13
CA ALA A 165 -4.22 -2.51 -7.33
C ALA A 165 -3.31 -3.13 -6.26
N HIS A 166 -3.64 -2.94 -4.96
CA HIS A 166 -2.73 -3.30 -3.86
C HIS A 166 -3.02 -4.67 -3.23
N GLY A 167 -4.29 -5.05 -3.05
CA GLY A 167 -4.67 -6.30 -2.38
C GLY A 167 -6.02 -6.17 -1.69
N SER A 168 -6.11 -5.40 -0.62
CA SER A 168 -7.39 -5.23 0.11
C SER A 168 -8.55 -4.70 -0.74
N ASP A 169 -8.25 -4.07 -1.85
CA ASP A 169 -9.17 -3.49 -2.83
C ASP A 169 -9.60 -4.45 -3.93
N ILE A 170 -8.95 -5.61 -4.05
CA ILE A 170 -9.20 -6.60 -5.11
C ILE A 170 -9.62 -7.97 -4.57
N HIS A 171 -9.23 -8.37 -3.37
CA HIS A 171 -9.46 -9.73 -2.89
C HIS A 171 -10.91 -9.99 -2.45
N VAL A 172 -11.61 -8.96 -1.96
CA VAL A 172 -12.98 -9.10 -1.44
C VAL A 172 -14.04 -8.91 -2.54
N ASP A 173 -13.90 -7.88 -3.35
CA ASP A 173 -14.90 -7.50 -4.36
C ASP A 173 -14.20 -6.90 -5.59
N GLN A 174 -14.26 -7.61 -6.72
CA GLN A 174 -13.68 -7.21 -8.00
C GLN A 174 -14.66 -6.45 -8.89
N THR A 175 -15.84 -6.04 -8.36
CA THR A 175 -16.87 -5.34 -9.14
C THR A 175 -16.32 -4.14 -9.88
N GLY A 176 -16.57 -4.10 -11.17
CA GLY A 176 -16.11 -3.05 -12.06
C GLY A 176 -14.61 -3.07 -12.37
N PHE A 177 -13.82 -4.05 -11.89
CA PHE A 177 -12.39 -4.12 -12.20
C PHE A 177 -12.13 -4.22 -13.70
N ALA A 178 -12.75 -5.18 -14.38
CA ALA A 178 -12.58 -5.39 -15.82
C ALA A 178 -12.95 -4.12 -16.63
N ALA A 179 -14.04 -3.43 -16.26
CA ALA A 179 -14.46 -2.19 -16.93
C ALA A 179 -13.44 -1.06 -16.75
N LYS A 180 -12.82 -0.95 -15.58
CA LYS A 180 -11.75 0.02 -15.28
C LYS A 180 -10.47 -0.35 -16.03
N ALA A 181 -10.06 -1.61 -15.99
CA ALA A 181 -8.84 -2.10 -16.63
C ALA A 181 -8.90 -1.95 -18.17
N ALA A 182 -10.03 -2.28 -18.78
CA ALA A 182 -10.21 -2.19 -20.23
C ALA A 182 -10.05 -0.76 -20.79
N ARG A 183 -10.25 0.27 -19.95
CA ARG A 183 -10.18 1.69 -20.33
C ARG A 183 -8.94 2.41 -19.82
N ALA A 184 -8.22 1.79 -18.91
CA ALA A 184 -6.97 2.34 -18.40
C ALA A 184 -5.89 2.29 -19.47
N ALA A 185 -5.01 3.28 -19.49
CA ALA A 185 -3.80 3.26 -20.32
C ALA A 185 -2.92 2.05 -19.93
N PHE A 186 -2.80 1.83 -18.62
CA PHE A 186 -2.18 0.64 -18.03
C PHE A 186 -2.73 0.41 -16.61
N VAL A 187 -2.51 -0.78 -16.09
CA VAL A 187 -2.82 -1.16 -14.72
C VAL A 187 -1.54 -1.59 -14.03
N VAL A 188 -1.36 -1.23 -12.77
CA VAL A 188 -0.27 -1.72 -11.93
C VAL A 188 -0.83 -2.64 -10.85
N THR A 189 -0.10 -3.69 -10.55
CA THR A 189 -0.30 -4.50 -9.36
C THR A 189 1.02 -4.70 -8.62
N VAL A 190 0.91 -4.87 -7.31
CA VAL A 190 2.09 -4.93 -6.43
C VAL A 190 2.73 -6.31 -6.35
N SER A 191 2.13 -7.34 -6.99
CA SER A 191 2.64 -8.72 -6.93
C SER A 191 2.17 -9.57 -8.10
N GLN A 192 2.94 -10.61 -8.43
CA GLN A 192 2.53 -11.63 -9.39
C GLN A 192 1.30 -12.39 -8.91
N TYR A 193 1.22 -12.67 -7.59
CA TYR A 193 0.05 -13.27 -6.97
C TYR A 193 -1.25 -12.50 -7.30
N ASN A 194 -1.22 -11.17 -7.12
CA ASN A 194 -2.38 -10.34 -7.44
C ASN A 194 -2.72 -10.37 -8.93
N ARG A 195 -1.72 -10.37 -9.81
CA ARG A 195 -1.94 -10.47 -11.26
C ARG A 195 -2.63 -11.77 -11.62
N GLN A 196 -2.15 -12.90 -11.09
CA GLN A 196 -2.75 -14.21 -11.31
C GLN A 196 -4.17 -14.25 -10.74
N PHE A 197 -4.37 -13.82 -9.50
CA PHE A 197 -5.70 -13.75 -8.86
C PHE A 197 -6.72 -12.97 -9.69
N LEU A 198 -6.31 -11.83 -10.25
CA LEU A 198 -7.17 -11.00 -11.10
C LEU A 198 -7.41 -11.64 -12.47
N SER A 199 -6.44 -12.31 -13.05
CA SER A 199 -6.60 -13.05 -14.30
C SER A 199 -7.64 -14.15 -14.18
N GLU A 200 -7.60 -14.92 -13.09
CA GLU A 200 -8.55 -15.99 -12.80
C GLU A 200 -9.99 -15.48 -12.57
N ARG A 201 -10.14 -14.31 -11.96
CA ARG A 201 -11.44 -13.75 -11.55
C ARG A 201 -12.07 -12.82 -12.58
N CYS A 202 -11.26 -12.06 -13.30
CA CYS A 202 -11.71 -11.02 -14.24
C CYS A 202 -11.40 -11.36 -15.70
N GLY A 203 -10.73 -12.47 -15.95
CA GLY A 203 -10.29 -12.92 -17.26
C GLY A 203 -8.94 -12.34 -17.70
N ALA A 204 -8.24 -13.05 -18.59
CA ALA A 204 -6.90 -12.68 -19.05
C ALA A 204 -6.86 -11.28 -19.69
N ALA A 205 -7.88 -10.91 -20.46
CA ALA A 205 -7.97 -9.59 -21.10
C ALA A 205 -7.94 -8.42 -20.10
N ALA A 206 -8.44 -8.61 -18.87
CA ALA A 206 -8.42 -7.59 -17.83
C ALA A 206 -7.01 -7.37 -17.25
N THR A 207 -6.08 -8.30 -17.50
CA THR A 207 -4.70 -8.27 -17.00
C THR A 207 -3.66 -8.10 -18.10
N GLU A 208 -4.07 -8.00 -19.36
CA GLU A 208 -3.18 -7.86 -20.52
C GLU A 208 -2.27 -6.64 -20.42
N ARG A 209 -2.82 -5.50 -19.95
CA ARG A 209 -2.09 -4.24 -19.75
C ARG A 209 -1.61 -4.07 -18.30
N MET A 210 -1.50 -5.16 -17.55
CA MET A 210 -1.09 -5.11 -16.14
C MET A 210 0.41 -5.30 -16.02
N HIS A 211 1.05 -4.30 -15.40
CA HIS A 211 2.45 -4.30 -15.03
C HIS A 211 2.60 -4.61 -13.53
N ILE A 212 3.67 -5.29 -13.17
CA ILE A 212 4.02 -5.51 -11.78
C ILE A 212 5.02 -4.43 -11.40
N VAL A 213 4.62 -3.58 -10.43
CA VAL A 213 5.51 -2.60 -9.79
C VAL A 213 5.27 -2.75 -8.30
N HIS A 214 6.27 -3.26 -7.60
CA HIS A 214 6.18 -3.46 -6.17
C HIS A 214 6.08 -2.13 -5.41
N CYS A 215 5.39 -2.12 -4.26
CA CYS A 215 5.64 -1.08 -3.29
C CYS A 215 7.11 -1.12 -2.91
N GLY A 216 7.69 0.04 -2.62
CA GLY A 216 9.09 0.14 -2.26
C GLY A 216 9.29 0.71 -0.86
N VAL A 217 10.51 0.57 -0.36
CA VAL A 217 11.01 1.21 0.85
C VAL A 217 12.26 2.04 0.53
N ASP A 218 12.42 3.17 1.19
CA ASP A 218 13.67 3.95 1.11
C ASP A 218 14.77 3.22 1.89
N VAL A 219 15.62 2.51 1.17
CA VAL A 219 16.69 1.68 1.74
C VAL A 219 17.79 2.49 2.43
N ASP A 220 17.92 3.77 2.12
CA ASP A 220 18.87 4.68 2.75
C ASP A 220 18.34 5.18 4.10
N GLU A 221 17.03 5.27 4.25
CA GLU A 221 16.41 5.65 5.51
C GLU A 221 16.43 4.51 6.53
N PHE A 222 16.31 3.25 6.07
CA PHE A 222 16.33 2.06 6.92
C PHE A 222 17.73 1.43 6.94
N THR A 223 18.61 2.02 7.76
CA THR A 223 19.99 1.54 7.86
C THR A 223 20.14 0.38 8.84
N PRO A 224 21.04 -0.58 8.58
CA PRO A 224 21.32 -1.69 9.49
C PRO A 224 21.72 -1.23 10.89
N ALA A 225 21.32 -2.02 11.86
CA ALA A 225 21.78 -1.88 13.24
C ALA A 225 22.11 -3.25 13.82
N THR A 226 22.96 -3.26 14.83
CA THR A 226 23.27 -4.47 15.59
C THR A 226 22.50 -4.41 16.91
N PRO A 227 21.44 -5.24 17.07
CA PRO A 227 20.73 -5.28 18.35
C PRO A 227 21.60 -5.86 19.46
N PRO A 228 21.26 -5.64 20.73
CA PRO A 228 21.99 -6.21 21.86
C PRO A 228 22.12 -7.74 21.73
N VAL A 229 23.31 -8.26 21.99
CA VAL A 229 23.58 -9.72 21.88
C VAL A 229 23.00 -10.49 23.08
N THR A 230 22.80 -9.82 24.20
CA THR A 230 22.37 -10.42 25.49
C THR A 230 20.99 -9.90 25.90
N GLY A 231 20.27 -10.70 26.67
CA GLY A 231 18.94 -10.37 27.19
C GLY A 231 17.80 -11.13 26.48
N PRO A 232 16.55 -10.79 26.81
CA PRO A 232 15.38 -11.46 26.23
C PRO A 232 15.28 -11.25 24.72
N LEU A 233 14.70 -12.23 24.02
CA LEU A 233 14.39 -12.11 22.58
C LEU A 233 13.45 -10.92 22.34
N ARG A 234 13.88 -9.93 21.56
CA ARG A 234 13.07 -8.76 21.19
C ARG A 234 12.36 -9.01 19.87
N ILE A 235 11.03 -9.16 19.96
CA ILE A 235 10.14 -9.42 18.84
C ILE A 235 9.41 -8.12 18.50
N LEU A 236 9.36 -7.75 17.23
CA LEU A 236 8.62 -6.57 16.77
C LEU A 236 7.53 -6.98 15.78
N CYS A 237 6.32 -6.46 16.00
CA CYS A 237 5.22 -6.56 15.03
C CYS A 237 4.71 -5.16 14.68
N VAL A 238 4.95 -4.71 13.44
CA VAL A 238 4.43 -3.43 12.93
C VAL A 238 3.26 -3.73 12.01
N ALA A 239 2.04 -3.57 12.54
CA ALA A 239 0.83 -3.88 11.79
C ALA A 239 -0.40 -3.20 12.40
N SER A 240 -1.36 -2.76 11.56
CA SER A 240 -2.67 -2.31 12.06
C SER A 240 -3.39 -3.44 12.78
N LEU A 241 -4.05 -3.16 13.92
CA LEU A 241 -4.78 -4.15 14.69
C LEU A 241 -6.08 -4.54 13.97
N ARG A 242 -5.94 -5.52 13.05
CA ARG A 242 -7.02 -6.10 12.23
C ARG A 242 -6.86 -7.61 12.17
N LYS A 243 -7.96 -8.36 12.04
CA LYS A 243 -7.97 -9.84 11.98
C LYS A 243 -6.98 -10.40 10.96
N VAL A 244 -6.91 -9.79 9.78
CA VAL A 244 -6.00 -10.21 8.68
C VAL A 244 -4.52 -10.20 9.08
N LYS A 245 -4.12 -9.44 10.10
CA LYS A 245 -2.73 -9.34 10.57
C LYS A 245 -2.34 -10.44 11.58
N GLY A 246 -3.30 -11.25 12.03
CA GLY A 246 -3.06 -12.49 12.77
C GLY A 246 -2.46 -12.32 14.16
N HIS A 247 -2.65 -11.18 14.84
CA HIS A 247 -2.09 -10.93 16.19
C HIS A 247 -2.42 -12.03 17.19
N ARG A 248 -3.61 -12.66 17.11
CA ARG A 248 -3.99 -13.78 17.96
C ARG A 248 -3.04 -14.98 17.82
N PHE A 249 -2.51 -15.24 16.64
CA PHE A 249 -1.58 -16.35 16.41
C PHE A 249 -0.17 -16.00 16.90
N LEU A 250 0.23 -14.72 16.81
CA LEU A 250 1.47 -14.25 17.44
C LEU A 250 1.39 -14.39 18.98
N ILE A 251 0.27 -14.00 19.59
CA ILE A 251 0.08 -14.14 21.05
C ILE A 251 0.14 -15.61 21.45
N ALA A 252 -0.55 -16.51 20.74
CA ALA A 252 -0.50 -17.95 21.01
C ALA A 252 0.92 -18.53 20.82
N ALA A 253 1.68 -18.07 19.81
CA ALA A 253 3.08 -18.47 19.66
C ALA A 253 3.96 -17.97 20.81
N CYS A 254 3.75 -16.74 21.28
CA CYS A 254 4.47 -16.19 22.44
C CYS A 254 4.11 -16.93 23.75
N GLU A 255 2.87 -17.38 23.89
CA GLU A 255 2.49 -18.25 25.02
C GLU A 255 3.27 -19.57 25.01
N LEU A 256 3.42 -20.20 23.84
CA LEU A 256 4.26 -21.38 23.67
C LEU A 256 5.75 -21.11 23.99
N LEU A 257 6.29 -19.97 23.56
CA LEU A 257 7.66 -19.57 23.91
C LEU A 257 7.86 -19.49 25.43
N ARG A 258 6.91 -18.87 26.13
CA ARG A 258 6.96 -18.79 27.60
C ARG A 258 6.90 -20.19 28.25
N GLN A 259 6.00 -21.07 27.78
CA GLN A 259 5.90 -22.45 28.27
C GLN A 259 7.19 -23.24 28.06
N ARG A 260 7.97 -22.91 27.04
CA ARG A 260 9.30 -23.49 26.74
C ARG A 260 10.45 -22.82 27.50
N GLY A 261 10.16 -21.83 28.36
CA GLY A 261 11.16 -21.11 29.12
C GLY A 261 11.98 -20.10 28.31
N VAL A 262 11.51 -19.69 27.13
CA VAL A 262 12.16 -18.66 26.32
C VAL A 262 11.77 -17.28 26.83
N GLU A 263 12.73 -16.50 27.29
CA GLU A 263 12.52 -15.11 27.70
C GLU A 263 12.40 -14.21 26.46
N PHE A 264 11.35 -13.40 26.41
CA PHE A 264 11.12 -12.47 25.30
C PHE A 264 10.43 -11.19 25.74
N ARG A 265 10.51 -10.16 24.89
CA ARG A 265 9.71 -8.95 24.87
C ARG A 265 9.14 -8.76 23.47
N CYS A 266 7.86 -8.37 23.37
CA CYS A 266 7.19 -8.17 22.09
C CYS A 266 6.63 -6.75 22.02
N ASP A 267 7.08 -5.98 21.04
CA ASP A 267 6.61 -4.65 20.73
C ASP A 267 5.54 -4.74 19.63
N LEU A 268 4.30 -4.33 19.93
CA LEU A 268 3.21 -4.19 18.96
C LEU A 268 3.04 -2.73 18.57
N VAL A 269 3.33 -2.41 17.30
CA VAL A 269 3.15 -1.08 16.74
C VAL A 269 1.97 -1.08 15.77
N GLY A 270 1.00 -0.24 16.05
CA GLY A 270 -0.22 -0.09 15.27
C GLY A 270 -1.46 0.03 16.14
N ASP A 271 -2.56 0.41 15.50
CA ASP A 271 -3.86 0.52 16.14
C ASP A 271 -4.95 0.00 15.19
N GLY A 272 -6.14 -0.27 15.74
CA GLY A 272 -7.24 -0.74 14.92
C GLY A 272 -8.38 -1.39 15.71
N PRO A 273 -9.41 -1.84 14.99
CA PRO A 273 -10.66 -2.29 15.60
C PRO A 273 -10.52 -3.56 16.47
N THR A 274 -9.44 -4.34 16.31
CA THR A 274 -9.22 -5.56 17.14
C THR A 274 -8.37 -5.28 18.39
N ARG A 275 -8.08 -4.01 18.72
CA ARG A 275 -7.32 -3.67 19.93
C ARG A 275 -7.91 -4.29 21.21
N PRO A 276 -9.22 -4.17 21.50
CA PRO A 276 -9.79 -4.77 22.71
C PRO A 276 -9.68 -6.31 22.74
N GLU A 277 -9.76 -6.96 21.58
CA GLU A 277 -9.55 -8.41 21.45
C GLU A 277 -8.10 -8.78 21.78
N VAL A 278 -7.13 -8.03 21.25
CA VAL A 278 -5.70 -8.25 21.49
C VAL A 278 -5.36 -8.08 22.96
N GLU A 279 -5.84 -6.99 23.61
CA GLU A 279 -5.65 -6.72 25.04
C GLU A 279 -6.21 -7.84 25.91
N ARG A 280 -7.43 -8.35 25.59
CA ARG A 280 -8.03 -9.49 26.28
C ARG A 280 -7.20 -10.76 26.12
N LEU A 281 -6.78 -11.10 24.89
CA LEU A 281 -5.94 -12.29 24.64
C LEU A 281 -4.61 -12.24 25.38
N LEU A 282 -3.99 -11.08 25.51
CA LEU A 282 -2.77 -10.90 26.30
C LEU A 282 -3.00 -11.14 27.80
N ALA A 283 -4.13 -10.65 28.34
CA ALA A 283 -4.50 -10.86 29.71
C ALA A 283 -4.82 -12.34 29.99
N ASP A 284 -5.64 -12.97 29.15
CA ASP A 284 -6.01 -14.39 29.26
C ASP A 284 -4.78 -15.32 29.21
N ALA A 285 -3.79 -14.97 28.39
CA ALA A 285 -2.51 -15.69 28.28
C ALA A 285 -1.50 -15.31 29.38
N GLY A 286 -1.77 -14.31 30.23
CA GLY A 286 -0.83 -13.80 31.24
C GLY A 286 0.45 -13.19 30.64
N LEU A 287 0.35 -12.59 29.45
CA LEU A 287 1.48 -12.03 28.70
C LEU A 287 1.56 -10.50 28.73
N THR A 288 0.71 -9.83 29.50
CA THR A 288 0.61 -8.36 29.51
C THR A 288 1.96 -7.69 29.76
N ASP A 289 2.78 -8.20 30.70
CA ASP A 289 4.08 -7.65 31.04
C ASP A 289 5.17 -7.93 30.01
N SER A 290 4.94 -8.91 29.11
CA SER A 290 5.87 -9.27 28.04
C SER A 290 5.60 -8.50 26.74
N PHE A 291 4.47 -7.79 26.65
CA PHE A 291 4.07 -7.04 25.47
C PHE A 291 3.99 -5.53 25.75
N ALA A 292 4.53 -4.73 24.83
CA ALA A 292 4.35 -3.27 24.80
C ALA A 292 3.46 -2.89 23.61
N MET A 293 2.27 -2.34 23.88
CA MET A 293 1.32 -1.87 22.86
C MET A 293 1.48 -0.38 22.63
N HIS A 294 2.25 0.00 21.61
CA HIS A 294 2.63 1.41 21.35
C HIS A 294 1.55 2.24 20.65
N GLY A 295 0.48 1.60 20.13
CA GLY A 295 -0.43 2.30 19.24
C GLY A 295 0.25 2.67 17.92
N SER A 296 -0.32 3.65 17.20
CA SER A 296 0.27 4.14 15.96
C SER A 296 1.47 5.05 16.24
N LEU A 297 2.62 4.74 15.70
CA LEU A 297 3.85 5.51 15.82
C LEU A 297 4.21 6.21 14.50
N ALA A 298 4.93 7.32 14.62
CA ALA A 298 5.59 7.96 13.49
C ALA A 298 6.82 7.15 13.05
N ARG A 299 7.20 7.27 11.78
CA ARG A 299 8.28 6.49 11.14
C ARG A 299 9.62 6.52 11.90
N PRO A 300 10.10 7.67 12.44
CA PRO A 300 11.35 7.67 13.23
C PRO A 300 11.30 6.72 14.42
N ALA A 301 10.19 6.69 15.18
CA ALA A 301 10.04 5.79 16.31
C ALA A 301 9.95 4.31 15.89
N VAL A 302 9.31 4.02 14.76
CA VAL A 302 9.31 2.66 14.18
C VAL A 302 10.74 2.22 13.83
N ARG A 303 11.55 3.10 13.24
CA ARG A 303 12.96 2.80 12.93
C ARG A 303 13.78 2.43 14.17
N GLU A 304 13.61 3.16 15.26
CA GLU A 304 14.32 2.84 16.50
C GLU A 304 13.94 1.46 17.04
N LEU A 305 12.65 1.09 16.97
CA LEU A 305 12.21 -0.25 17.36
C LEU A 305 12.78 -1.33 16.42
N LEU A 306 12.78 -1.09 15.10
CA LEU A 306 13.41 -2.00 14.13
C LEU A 306 14.90 -2.22 14.44
N ARG A 307 15.64 -1.14 14.76
CA ARG A 307 17.07 -1.18 15.06
C ARG A 307 17.40 -1.88 16.39
N SER A 308 16.48 -1.89 17.33
CA SER A 308 16.67 -2.49 18.67
C SER A 308 16.08 -3.89 18.79
N SER A 309 15.40 -4.41 17.77
CA SER A 309 14.76 -5.73 17.76
C SER A 309 15.68 -6.84 17.25
N HIS A 310 15.38 -8.09 17.61
CA HIS A 310 16.09 -9.26 17.13
C HIS A 310 15.39 -9.92 15.94
N VAL A 311 14.05 -9.76 15.83
CA VAL A 311 13.24 -10.34 14.77
C VAL A 311 11.98 -9.49 14.57
N ALA A 312 11.58 -9.30 13.30
CA ALA A 312 10.25 -8.78 13.00
C ALA A 312 9.32 -9.93 12.60
N VAL A 313 8.04 -9.82 12.99
CA VAL A 313 7.07 -10.88 12.78
C VAL A 313 5.76 -10.33 12.19
N LEU A 314 5.18 -11.07 11.24
CA LEU A 314 3.84 -10.79 10.72
C LEU A 314 3.09 -12.09 10.44
N ALA A 315 2.19 -12.47 11.34
CA ALA A 315 1.43 -13.73 11.32
C ALA A 315 0.13 -13.61 10.51
N SER A 316 0.15 -12.99 9.33
CA SER A 316 -1.02 -12.68 8.52
C SER A 316 -1.84 -13.93 8.16
N VAL A 317 -3.15 -13.74 8.05
CA VAL A 317 -4.11 -14.78 7.67
C VAL A 317 -5.11 -14.24 6.64
N ILE A 318 -5.87 -15.12 6.01
CA ILE A 318 -7.08 -14.75 5.28
C ILE A 318 -8.19 -14.59 6.31
N ASP A 319 -8.82 -13.43 6.38
CA ASP A 319 -9.97 -13.24 7.27
C ASP A 319 -11.28 -13.78 6.67
N GLU A 320 -12.35 -13.79 7.48
CA GLU A 320 -13.67 -14.33 7.10
C GLU A 320 -14.28 -13.61 5.87
N ALA A 321 -13.84 -12.39 5.58
CA ALA A 321 -14.27 -11.62 4.41
C ALA A 321 -13.39 -11.88 3.17
N GLY A 322 -12.41 -12.79 3.26
CA GLY A 322 -11.45 -13.08 2.19
C GLY A 322 -10.35 -12.03 2.03
N ARG A 323 -10.23 -11.07 2.95
CA ARG A 323 -9.14 -10.10 2.96
C ARG A 323 -7.82 -10.79 3.26
N ARG A 324 -6.77 -10.43 2.54
CA ARG A 324 -5.42 -10.96 2.69
C ARG A 324 -4.39 -9.88 2.40
N GLU A 325 -3.14 -10.17 2.73
CA GLU A 325 -2.02 -9.28 2.41
C GLU A 325 -1.75 -9.24 0.90
N GLY A 326 -1.15 -8.12 0.47
CA GLY A 326 -0.34 -8.08 -0.73
C GLY A 326 1.11 -8.44 -0.37
N ILE A 327 2.04 -7.50 -0.57
CA ILE A 327 3.40 -7.58 -0.03
C ILE A 327 3.52 -6.52 1.08
N PRO A 328 3.72 -6.92 2.36
CA PRO A 328 3.68 -5.98 3.48
C PRO A 328 4.90 -5.05 3.51
N VAL A 329 4.67 -3.74 3.46
CA VAL A 329 5.74 -2.74 3.53
C VAL A 329 6.51 -2.82 4.86
N SER A 330 5.84 -3.15 5.98
CA SER A 330 6.51 -3.29 7.27
C SER A 330 7.55 -4.41 7.30
N LEU A 331 7.37 -5.48 6.51
CA LEU A 331 8.39 -6.51 6.33
C LEU A 331 9.56 -6.01 5.45
N MET A 332 9.26 -5.21 4.42
CA MET A 332 10.33 -4.57 3.61
C MET A 332 11.17 -3.62 4.47
N GLU A 333 10.53 -2.81 5.34
CA GLU A 333 11.20 -1.92 6.29
C GLU A 333 12.10 -2.69 7.27
N ALA A 334 11.60 -3.81 7.81
CA ALA A 334 12.39 -4.68 8.68
C ALA A 334 13.59 -5.28 7.94
N MET A 335 13.37 -5.84 6.76
CA MET A 335 14.43 -6.42 5.93
C MET A 335 15.45 -5.35 5.50
N ALA A 336 15.00 -4.14 5.18
CA ALA A 336 15.88 -3.02 4.83
C ALA A 336 16.82 -2.64 5.99
N THR A 337 16.39 -2.80 7.27
CA THR A 337 17.28 -2.61 8.43
C THR A 337 18.19 -3.82 8.69
N GLY A 338 18.16 -4.85 7.86
CA GLY A 338 18.89 -6.09 8.10
C GLY A 338 18.31 -6.96 9.22
N LEU A 339 17.07 -6.67 9.65
CA LEU A 339 16.38 -7.44 10.68
C LEU A 339 15.80 -8.72 10.04
N PRO A 340 16.08 -9.92 10.59
CA PRO A 340 15.47 -11.15 10.11
C PRO A 340 13.96 -11.12 10.35
N VAL A 341 13.22 -11.75 9.45
CA VAL A 341 11.75 -11.73 9.48
C VAL A 341 11.17 -13.13 9.58
N VAL A 342 10.05 -13.26 10.32
CA VAL A 342 9.17 -14.42 10.30
C VAL A 342 7.81 -13.98 9.79
N ALA A 343 7.28 -14.63 8.77
CA ALA A 343 5.99 -14.27 8.20
C ALA A 343 5.19 -15.49 7.77
N SER A 344 3.87 -15.31 7.60
CA SER A 344 3.03 -16.36 7.02
C SER A 344 3.33 -16.56 5.54
N ASP A 345 3.40 -17.82 5.10
CA ASP A 345 3.45 -18.22 3.69
C ASP A 345 2.08 -17.97 3.05
N LEU A 346 1.84 -16.73 2.63
CA LEU A 346 0.52 -16.27 2.21
C LEU A 346 0.60 -15.21 1.11
N SER A 347 -0.22 -15.37 0.06
CA SER A 347 -0.42 -14.36 -1.00
C SER A 347 0.89 -13.92 -1.65
N GLY A 348 1.21 -12.62 -1.62
CA GLY A 348 2.44 -12.06 -2.18
C GLY A 348 3.66 -12.12 -1.25
N ILE A 349 3.53 -12.59 -0.01
CA ILE A 349 4.65 -12.62 0.94
C ILE A 349 5.83 -13.49 0.44
N PRO A 350 5.60 -14.66 -0.19
CA PRO A 350 6.69 -15.46 -0.77
C PRO A 350 7.46 -14.78 -1.92
N GLU A 351 6.87 -13.76 -2.54
CA GLU A 351 7.59 -12.95 -3.54
C GLU A 351 8.65 -12.04 -2.90
N LEU A 352 8.45 -11.63 -1.64
CA LEU A 352 9.41 -10.87 -0.86
C LEU A 352 10.43 -11.79 -0.17
N ILE A 353 9.95 -12.87 0.46
CA ILE A 353 10.72 -13.74 1.35
C ILE A 353 10.79 -15.14 0.75
N ALA A 354 11.96 -15.56 0.25
CA ALA A 354 12.22 -16.97 0.02
C ALA A 354 12.58 -17.61 1.37
N HIS A 355 11.85 -18.68 1.74
CA HIS A 355 12.04 -19.39 3.00
C HIS A 355 13.50 -19.86 3.17
N GLU A 356 14.07 -19.71 4.38
CA GLU A 356 15.46 -20.05 4.73
C GLU A 356 16.55 -19.23 4.03
N GLN A 357 16.17 -18.37 3.07
CA GLN A 357 17.12 -17.51 2.36
C GLN A 357 17.03 -16.06 2.82
N HIS A 358 15.81 -15.48 2.85
CA HIS A 358 15.58 -14.08 3.18
C HIS A 358 14.83 -13.88 4.49
N GLY A 359 14.36 -14.95 5.11
CA GLY A 359 13.56 -15.01 6.32
C GLY A 359 12.95 -16.38 6.52
N LEU A 360 12.10 -16.54 7.51
CA LEU A 360 11.37 -17.78 7.76
C LEU A 360 9.89 -17.58 7.41
N LEU A 361 9.36 -18.50 6.59
CA LEU A 361 7.93 -18.57 6.30
C LEU A 361 7.32 -19.73 7.07
N VAL A 362 6.12 -19.49 7.63
CA VAL A 362 5.35 -20.48 8.38
C VAL A 362 3.93 -20.56 7.82
N PRO A 363 3.22 -21.69 7.95
CA PRO A 363 1.83 -21.79 7.51
C PRO A 363 0.97 -20.73 8.19
N PRO A 364 0.00 -20.12 7.47
CA PRO A 364 -0.93 -19.15 8.08
C PRO A 364 -1.75 -19.79 9.19
N GLY A 365 -1.86 -19.12 10.33
CA GLY A 365 -2.65 -19.62 11.47
C GLY A 365 -2.01 -20.76 12.26
N ALA A 366 -0.70 -21.01 12.10
CA ALA A 366 0.06 -22.06 12.78
C ALA A 366 0.92 -21.47 13.91
N PRO A 367 0.43 -21.34 15.14
CA PRO A 367 1.18 -20.74 16.24
C PRO A 367 2.36 -21.60 16.70
N VAL A 368 2.32 -22.93 16.52
CA VAL A 368 3.42 -23.81 16.86
C VAL A 368 4.62 -23.57 15.94
N ASP A 369 4.42 -23.57 14.61
CA ASP A 369 5.46 -23.29 13.64
C ASP A 369 6.05 -21.89 13.82
N LEU A 370 5.18 -20.92 14.18
CA LEU A 370 5.61 -19.55 14.46
C LEU A 370 6.48 -19.49 15.72
N ALA A 371 6.13 -20.22 16.78
CA ALA A 371 6.93 -20.33 17.99
C ALA A 371 8.28 -21.00 17.71
N ASP A 372 8.30 -22.09 16.93
CA ASP A 372 9.53 -22.78 16.52
C ASP A 372 10.47 -21.86 15.74
N ALA A 373 9.94 -21.10 14.78
CA ALA A 373 10.71 -20.14 14.00
C ALA A 373 11.29 -19.02 14.87
N LEU A 374 10.49 -18.46 15.79
CA LEU A 374 10.91 -17.42 16.72
C LEU A 374 11.97 -17.94 17.71
N GLN A 375 11.78 -19.15 18.27
CA GLN A 375 12.74 -19.80 19.17
C GLN A 375 14.08 -20.06 18.45
N ARG A 376 14.03 -20.57 17.22
CA ARG A 376 15.22 -20.81 16.39
C ARG A 376 16.00 -19.51 16.15
N LEU A 377 15.32 -18.41 15.79
CA LEU A 377 15.97 -17.10 15.66
C LEU A 377 16.43 -16.53 17.00
N GLY A 378 15.75 -16.87 18.11
CA GLY A 378 16.16 -16.48 19.46
C GLY A 378 17.50 -17.08 19.86
N SER A 379 17.71 -18.37 19.57
CA SER A 379 18.89 -19.13 19.98
C SER A 379 20.10 -19.07 19.01
N ASP A 380 19.87 -18.68 17.73
CA ASP A 380 20.91 -18.70 16.69
C ASP A 380 21.19 -17.29 16.13
N ALA A 381 22.19 -16.63 16.70
CA ALA A 381 22.63 -15.30 16.26
C ALA A 381 23.23 -15.31 14.84
N ALA A 382 23.91 -16.40 14.44
CA ALA A 382 24.49 -16.53 13.10
C ALA A 382 23.39 -16.63 12.05
N LEU A 383 22.33 -17.40 12.33
CA LEU A 383 21.15 -17.47 11.48
C LEU A 383 20.48 -16.10 11.34
N ARG A 384 20.30 -15.37 12.46
CA ARG A 384 19.75 -13.98 12.41
C ARG A 384 20.55 -13.09 11.48
N SER A 385 21.88 -13.08 11.64
CA SER A 385 22.77 -12.26 10.82
C SER A 385 22.71 -12.63 9.34
N ARG A 386 22.74 -13.92 9.03
CA ARG A 386 22.68 -14.44 7.66
C ARG A 386 21.38 -14.07 6.96
N LEU A 387 20.23 -14.35 7.60
CA LEU A 387 18.91 -14.05 7.03
C LEU A 387 18.67 -12.55 6.92
N GLY A 388 19.09 -11.76 7.91
CA GLY A 388 18.97 -10.29 7.89
C GLY A 388 19.78 -9.68 6.75
N ALA A 389 21.04 -10.08 6.58
CA ALA A 389 21.88 -9.59 5.50
C ALA A 389 21.32 -9.95 4.10
N ALA A 390 20.91 -11.19 3.91
CA ALA A 390 20.31 -11.64 2.65
C ALA A 390 18.97 -10.97 2.38
N GLY A 391 18.14 -10.77 3.41
CA GLY A 391 16.88 -10.05 3.33
C GLY A 391 17.07 -8.59 2.89
N ARG A 392 18.07 -7.89 3.45
CA ARG A 392 18.40 -6.52 3.03
C ARG A 392 18.81 -6.46 1.56
N LEU A 393 19.70 -7.34 1.12
CA LEU A 393 20.12 -7.40 -0.29
C LEU A 393 18.92 -7.62 -1.23
N ARG A 394 17.98 -8.48 -0.83
CA ARG A 394 16.74 -8.72 -1.56
C ARG A 394 15.91 -7.45 -1.72
N VAL A 395 15.72 -6.70 -0.63
CA VAL A 395 14.93 -5.46 -0.65
C VAL A 395 15.61 -4.37 -1.47
N MET A 396 16.93 -4.20 -1.30
CA MET A 396 17.71 -3.23 -2.09
C MET A 396 17.63 -3.47 -3.59
N ARG A 397 17.57 -4.74 -4.01
CA ARG A 397 17.54 -5.12 -5.43
C ARG A 397 16.15 -4.96 -6.06
N ASP A 398 15.08 -5.40 -5.36
CA ASP A 398 13.77 -5.63 -5.99
C ASP A 398 12.66 -4.76 -5.39
N PHE A 399 12.89 -4.13 -4.25
CA PHE A 399 11.89 -3.35 -3.52
C PHE A 399 12.39 -1.95 -3.14
N ASP A 400 13.38 -1.43 -3.87
CA ASP A 400 13.82 -0.04 -3.71
C ASP A 400 12.75 0.91 -4.23
N LEU A 401 12.36 1.87 -3.39
CA LEU A 401 11.29 2.82 -3.68
C LEU A 401 11.60 3.69 -4.91
N ARG A 402 12.85 4.11 -5.08
CA ARG A 402 13.27 5.00 -6.18
C ARG A 402 13.18 4.29 -7.53
N GLU A 403 13.65 3.04 -7.57
CA GLU A 403 13.61 2.25 -8.80
C GLU A 403 12.17 1.89 -9.20
N ASN A 404 11.32 1.54 -8.22
CA ASN A 404 9.93 1.23 -8.47
C ASN A 404 9.15 2.49 -8.91
N ALA A 405 9.40 3.64 -8.30
CA ALA A 405 8.81 4.91 -8.73
C ALA A 405 9.29 5.33 -10.13
N ARG A 406 10.57 5.13 -10.48
CA ARG A 406 11.06 5.34 -11.85
C ARG A 406 10.36 4.45 -12.85
N THR A 407 10.15 3.19 -12.52
CA THR A 407 9.40 2.25 -13.37
C THR A 407 7.99 2.75 -13.61
N LEU A 408 7.29 3.20 -12.57
CA LEU A 408 5.95 3.79 -12.70
C LEU A 408 5.99 5.09 -13.53
N ALA A 409 6.96 5.97 -13.30
CA ALA A 409 7.12 7.21 -14.06
C ALA A 409 7.33 6.94 -15.55
N ASN A 410 8.11 5.92 -15.90
CA ASN A 410 8.33 5.51 -17.28
C ASN A 410 7.07 4.94 -17.93
N LEU A 411 6.26 4.17 -17.21
CA LEU A 411 4.93 3.71 -17.69
C LEU A 411 4.00 4.90 -17.98
N VAL A 412 3.99 5.91 -17.11
CA VAL A 412 3.21 7.14 -17.34
C VAL A 412 3.69 7.85 -18.60
N ARG A 413 5.01 8.10 -18.74
CA ARG A 413 5.57 8.76 -19.92
C ARG A 413 5.28 8.00 -21.22
N SER A 414 5.45 6.68 -21.20
CA SER A 414 5.14 5.82 -22.36
C SER A 414 3.68 5.91 -22.75
N SER A 415 2.78 5.99 -21.76
CA SER A 415 1.33 6.11 -22.03
C SER A 415 0.94 7.45 -22.65
N LEU A 416 1.73 8.49 -22.44
CA LEU A 416 1.52 9.83 -23.03
C LEU A 416 2.13 9.98 -24.42
N ALA A 417 3.15 9.18 -24.75
CA ALA A 417 3.80 9.18 -26.05
C ALA A 417 2.99 8.46 -27.15
N ILE A 418 2.02 7.62 -26.77
CA ILE A 418 1.16 6.88 -27.71
C ILE A 418 -0.12 7.72 -27.97
N PRO A 419 -0.35 8.24 -29.21
CA PRO A 419 -1.59 8.90 -29.51
C PRO A 419 -2.77 7.96 -29.26
N MET A 420 -3.76 8.37 -28.48
CA MET A 420 -5.00 7.60 -28.32
C MET A 420 -5.74 7.56 -29.68
N SER A 421 -5.80 6.39 -30.29
CA SER A 421 -6.59 6.12 -31.50
C SER A 421 -8.08 6.16 -31.23
#